data_8baca99616cd7b96f420b453a17d01c2
#
_entry.id   8baca99616cd7b96f420b453a17d01c2
#
_cell.length_a   1.000
_cell.length_b   1.000
_cell.length_c   1.000
_cell.angle_alpha   90.00
_cell.angle_beta   90.00
_cell.angle_gamma   90.00
#
_symmetry.space_group_name_H-M   'P 1'
#
loop_
_entity.id
_entity.type
_entity.pdbx_description
1 polymer ?
#
loop_
_entity_poly.entity_id
_entity_poly.type
_entity_poly.pdbx_seq_one_letter_code
_entity_poly.pdbx_strand_id
1 'polypeptide(L)'
;DKGDDGFRVEEPEAYLSRQAIERRAKNDIAVTDADFPISRSYIAMLSETGATPVVQSKWFATVVVESPDSTVAEQLQQLAIVDSVKWIWKGNLRVPAEEKWEDRFVSEDEPLHNEYGYSYKQIKMLNGTKLHEAGFRGEGMRVAVIDAGFMNADRVSAFDSLRLLGTHNVVFPGKSVFVGDDHGTKVLSCLAADIPGV
;
A
#
# COMPACT_ATOMS: atom_id res chain seq x y z
N ASP A 1 2.06 22.18 10.64
CA ASP A 1 0.90 22.80 10.01
C ASP A 1 0.74 22.25 8.60
N LYS A 2 -0.49 22.18 8.10
CA LYS A 2 -0.81 21.66 6.76
C LYS A 2 -1.41 22.73 5.85
N GLY A 3 -1.48 23.96 6.32
CA GLY A 3 -2.19 25.05 5.65
C GLY A 3 -3.71 24.95 5.82
N ASP A 4 -4.42 25.89 5.23
CA ASP A 4 -5.87 25.97 5.28
C ASP A 4 -6.45 26.12 3.88
N ASP A 5 -7.22 25.12 3.46
CA ASP A 5 -8.02 25.15 2.22
C ASP A 5 -9.53 25.29 2.53
N GLY A 6 -9.89 25.68 3.76
CA GLY A 6 -11.29 25.87 4.19
C GLY A 6 -12.02 24.57 4.51
N PHE A 7 -11.31 23.45 4.72
CA PHE A 7 -11.94 22.20 5.13
C PHE A 7 -12.54 22.29 6.53
N ARG A 8 -13.64 21.59 6.76
CA ARG A 8 -14.33 21.52 8.05
C ARG A 8 -14.53 20.08 8.48
N VAL A 9 -14.43 19.83 9.77
CA VAL A 9 -14.61 18.49 10.36
C VAL A 9 -16.04 17.97 10.14
N GLU A 10 -17.01 18.87 10.08
CA GLU A 10 -18.43 18.57 9.86
C GLU A 10 -18.74 18.19 8.41
N GLU A 11 -17.82 18.42 7.47
CA GLU A 11 -17.97 18.16 6.05
C GLU A 11 -16.92 17.16 5.53
N PRO A 12 -16.83 15.96 6.12
CA PRO A 12 -15.75 15.03 5.82
C PRO A 12 -15.76 14.52 4.37
N GLU A 13 -16.87 14.57 3.67
CA GLU A 13 -17.00 14.17 2.26
C GLU A 13 -16.13 15.03 1.33
N ALA A 14 -15.74 16.23 1.76
CA ALA A 14 -14.88 17.12 0.97
C ALA A 14 -13.45 16.59 0.82
N TYR A 15 -12.98 15.72 1.75
CA TYR A 15 -11.59 15.25 1.80
C TYR A 15 -11.41 13.79 2.19
N LEU A 16 -12.47 13.10 2.61
CA LEU A 16 -12.45 11.65 2.88
C LEU A 16 -13.32 10.91 1.87
N SER A 17 -12.90 9.71 1.50
CA SER A 17 -13.75 8.82 0.73
C SER A 17 -14.93 8.32 1.59
N ARG A 18 -16.06 8.02 0.93
CA ARG A 18 -17.23 7.44 1.59
C ARG A 18 -16.87 6.22 2.44
N GLN A 19 -16.00 5.34 1.93
CA GLN A 19 -15.56 4.14 2.68
C GLN A 19 -14.74 4.50 3.93
N ALA A 20 -13.95 5.57 3.89
CA ALA A 20 -13.20 6.03 5.06
C ALA A 20 -14.14 6.55 6.14
N ILE A 21 -15.19 7.28 5.74
CA ILE A 21 -16.23 7.81 6.65
C ILE A 21 -17.00 6.65 7.28
N GLU A 22 -17.51 5.71 6.47
CA GLU A 22 -18.24 4.53 6.94
C GLU A 22 -17.41 3.66 7.89
N ARG A 23 -16.12 3.45 7.60
CA ARG A 23 -15.20 2.70 8.47
C ARG A 23 -15.01 3.39 9.81
N ARG A 24 -14.85 4.72 9.82
CA ARG A 24 -14.72 5.50 11.05
C ARG A 24 -15.98 5.41 11.89
N ALA A 25 -17.14 5.61 11.30
CA ALA A 25 -18.43 5.49 11.97
C ALA A 25 -18.63 4.09 12.57
N LYS A 26 -18.28 3.02 11.83
CA LYS A 26 -18.36 1.64 12.32
C LYS A 26 -17.47 1.37 13.54
N ASN A 27 -16.36 2.06 13.67
CA ASN A 27 -15.35 1.82 14.73
C ASN A 27 -15.29 2.96 15.76
N ASP A 28 -16.28 3.84 15.80
CA ASP A 28 -16.35 4.99 16.71
C ASP A 28 -15.10 5.89 16.65
N ILE A 29 -14.52 6.05 15.43
CA ILE A 29 -13.35 6.90 15.19
C ILE A 29 -13.82 8.27 14.74
N ALA A 30 -13.60 9.30 15.55
CA ALA A 30 -13.93 10.67 15.19
C ALA A 30 -13.12 11.15 13.99
N VAL A 31 -13.76 11.96 13.13
CA VAL A 31 -13.05 12.79 12.15
C VAL A 31 -12.49 14.01 12.86
N THR A 32 -11.27 14.37 12.55
CA THR A 32 -10.58 15.51 13.16
C THR A 32 -9.80 16.30 12.10
N ASP A 33 -9.23 17.44 12.46
CA ASP A 33 -8.31 18.24 11.64
C ASP A 33 -7.07 17.45 11.17
N ALA A 34 -6.67 16.42 11.92
CA ALA A 34 -5.61 15.50 11.50
C ALA A 34 -5.94 14.78 10.18
N ASP A 35 -7.21 14.69 9.79
CA ASP A 35 -7.66 14.09 8.56
C ASP A 35 -7.57 15.02 7.34
N PHE A 36 -7.38 16.32 7.54
CA PHE A 36 -7.26 17.26 6.45
C PHE A 36 -6.02 16.97 5.59
N PRO A 37 -6.12 17.10 4.27
CA PRO A 37 -4.97 17.01 3.37
C PRO A 37 -4.03 18.19 3.59
N ILE A 38 -2.83 18.10 3.02
CA ILE A 38 -1.93 19.25 2.92
C ILE A 38 -2.53 20.24 1.94
N SER A 39 -2.51 21.53 2.29
CA SER A 39 -3.09 22.60 1.48
C SER A 39 -2.51 22.62 0.05
N ARG A 40 -3.38 22.86 -0.90
CA ARG A 40 -3.02 23.00 -2.32
C ARG A 40 -2.08 24.19 -2.54
N SER A 41 -2.23 25.25 -1.75
CA SER A 41 -1.33 26.41 -1.79
C SER A 41 0.09 26.01 -1.39
N TYR A 42 0.26 25.16 -0.36
CA TYR A 42 1.57 24.66 0.04
C TYR A 42 2.18 23.77 -1.04
N ILE A 43 1.39 22.89 -1.65
CA ILE A 43 1.88 22.06 -2.77
C ILE A 43 2.31 22.93 -3.97
N ALA A 44 1.59 24.00 -4.28
CA ALA A 44 1.95 24.92 -5.34
C ALA A 44 3.27 25.64 -5.01
N MET A 45 3.45 26.16 -3.79
CA MET A 45 4.70 26.81 -3.35
C MET A 45 5.91 25.88 -3.46
N LEU A 46 5.77 24.58 -3.13
CA LEU A 46 6.83 23.60 -3.34
C LEU A 46 7.16 23.44 -4.83
N SER A 47 6.13 23.40 -5.68
CA SER A 47 6.34 23.25 -7.14
C SER A 47 7.01 24.47 -7.78
N GLU A 48 6.79 25.66 -7.27
CA GLU A 48 7.42 26.91 -7.75
C GLU A 48 8.94 26.92 -7.58
N THR A 49 9.50 26.11 -6.67
CA THR A 49 10.96 25.92 -6.53
C THR A 49 11.57 25.04 -7.61
N GLY A 50 10.78 24.48 -8.52
CA GLY A 50 11.20 23.48 -9.51
C GLY A 50 11.17 22.04 -9.00
N ALA A 51 10.70 21.84 -7.78
CA ALA A 51 10.42 20.50 -7.23
C ALA A 51 9.12 19.92 -7.80
N THR A 52 9.09 18.62 -8.05
CA THR A 52 7.88 17.90 -8.47
C THR A 52 7.34 17.10 -7.30
N PRO A 53 6.20 17.48 -6.69
CA PRO A 53 5.55 16.70 -5.64
C PRO A 53 5.10 15.34 -6.16
N VAL A 54 5.49 14.25 -5.49
CA VAL A 54 5.23 12.86 -5.90
C VAL A 54 4.27 12.17 -4.92
N VAL A 55 4.53 12.29 -3.61
CA VAL A 55 3.75 11.64 -2.57
C VAL A 55 3.51 12.61 -1.42
N GLN A 56 2.31 12.56 -0.86
CA GLN A 56 1.92 13.37 0.29
C GLN A 56 1.45 12.49 1.45
N SER A 57 1.82 12.85 2.67
CA SER A 57 1.29 12.25 3.88
C SER A 57 0.63 13.30 4.76
N LYS A 58 -0.69 13.24 4.83
CA LYS A 58 -1.47 14.11 5.72
C LYS A 58 -1.19 13.86 7.21
N TRP A 59 -0.82 12.62 7.55
CA TRP A 59 -0.55 12.21 8.93
C TRP A 59 0.76 12.79 9.49
N PHE A 60 1.77 12.91 8.62
CA PHE A 60 3.08 13.42 8.99
C PHE A 60 3.31 14.87 8.50
N ALA A 61 2.32 15.47 7.84
CA ALA A 61 2.46 16.76 7.17
C ALA A 61 3.74 16.83 6.31
N THR A 62 3.99 15.78 5.51
CA THR A 62 5.18 15.65 4.69
C THR A 62 4.84 15.48 3.22
N VAL A 63 5.71 15.99 2.35
CA VAL A 63 5.63 15.83 0.91
C VAL A 63 6.96 15.28 0.41
N VAL A 64 6.91 14.21 -0.35
CA VAL A 64 8.07 13.73 -1.12
C VAL A 64 8.07 14.46 -2.44
N VAL A 65 9.21 15.03 -2.78
CA VAL A 65 9.41 15.72 -4.05
C VAL A 65 10.60 15.14 -4.80
N GLU A 66 10.51 15.16 -6.11
CA GLU A 66 11.64 14.88 -7.01
C GLU A 66 12.21 16.20 -7.55
N SER A 67 13.51 16.25 -7.68
CA SER A 67 14.19 17.33 -8.39
C SER A 67 15.45 16.81 -9.08
N PRO A 68 15.73 17.23 -10.32
CA PRO A 68 16.99 16.94 -11.00
C PRO A 68 18.16 17.74 -10.42
N ASP A 69 17.88 18.82 -9.68
CA ASP A 69 18.87 19.75 -9.14
C ASP A 69 18.90 19.72 -7.62
N SER A 70 20.07 19.50 -7.05
CA SER A 70 20.28 19.47 -5.59
C SER A 70 20.10 20.85 -4.93
N THR A 71 20.22 21.95 -5.66
CA THR A 71 20.04 23.32 -5.13
C THR A 71 18.60 23.60 -4.72
N VAL A 72 17.64 22.85 -5.29
CA VAL A 72 16.22 22.94 -4.92
C VAL A 72 15.99 22.59 -3.43
N ALA A 73 16.83 21.73 -2.85
CA ALA A 73 16.74 21.41 -1.43
C ALA A 73 16.96 22.63 -0.52
N GLU A 74 17.89 23.51 -0.91
CA GLU A 74 18.16 24.76 -0.19
C GLU A 74 16.99 25.75 -0.35
N GLN A 75 16.43 25.85 -1.54
CA GLN A 75 15.26 26.70 -1.79
C GLN A 75 14.04 26.23 -1.02
N LEU A 76 13.79 24.92 -0.98
CA LEU A 76 12.70 24.33 -0.18
C LEU A 76 12.88 24.64 1.32
N GLN A 77 14.10 24.54 1.85
CA GLN A 77 14.40 24.83 3.26
C GLN A 77 14.15 26.29 3.65
N GLN A 78 14.16 27.22 2.69
CA GLN A 78 13.92 28.65 2.94
C GLN A 78 12.41 28.99 2.94
N LEU A 79 11.55 28.12 2.50
CA LEU A 79 10.11 28.35 2.55
C LEU A 79 9.61 28.33 3.99
N ALA A 80 8.86 29.35 4.38
CA ALA A 80 8.32 29.48 5.74
C ALA A 80 7.37 28.31 6.15
N ILE A 81 6.85 27.59 5.18
CA ILE A 81 5.98 26.43 5.38
C ILE A 81 6.75 25.12 5.58
N VAL A 82 8.07 25.13 5.38
CA VAL A 82 8.92 23.92 5.46
C VAL A 82 9.74 23.95 6.73
N ASP A 83 9.51 22.98 7.59
CA ASP A 83 10.25 22.80 8.83
C ASP A 83 11.64 22.17 8.59
N SER A 84 11.69 21.14 7.77
CA SER A 84 12.92 20.44 7.45
C SER A 84 12.89 19.74 6.09
N VAL A 85 14.05 19.61 5.46
CA VAL A 85 14.25 18.86 4.22
C VAL A 85 15.21 17.70 4.48
N LYS A 86 14.85 16.49 4.06
CA LYS A 86 15.66 15.28 4.20
C LYS A 86 15.83 14.58 2.86
N TRP A 87 17.07 14.25 2.53
CA TRP A 87 17.34 13.37 1.42
C TRP A 87 16.94 11.95 1.78
N ILE A 88 16.01 11.37 1.01
CA ILE A 88 15.58 9.97 1.20
C ILE A 88 16.23 9.04 0.17
N TRP A 89 16.62 9.57 -0.99
CA TRP A 89 17.28 8.77 -2.02
C TRP A 89 18.05 9.68 -2.98
N LYS A 90 19.23 9.19 -3.43
CA LYS A 90 20.09 9.87 -4.40
C LYS A 90 20.51 8.88 -5.48
N GLY A 91 20.02 9.04 -6.68
CA GLY A 91 20.40 8.23 -7.83
C GLY A 91 19.23 7.89 -8.76
N ASN A 92 19.51 7.06 -9.76
CA ASN A 92 18.48 6.63 -10.71
C ASN A 92 17.84 5.33 -10.25
N LEU A 93 16.52 5.27 -10.34
CA LEU A 93 15.76 4.03 -10.15
C LEU A 93 16.17 3.03 -11.24
N ARG A 94 16.73 1.89 -10.83
CA ARG A 94 16.97 0.79 -11.75
C ARG A 94 15.65 0.01 -11.84
N VAL A 95 15.14 -0.15 -13.05
CA VAL A 95 14.07 -1.10 -13.32
C VAL A 95 14.67 -2.49 -13.09
N PRO A 96 14.13 -3.33 -12.19
CA PRO A 96 14.59 -4.70 -12.05
C PRO A 96 14.51 -5.40 -13.41
N ALA A 97 15.52 -6.23 -13.73
CA ALA A 97 15.45 -7.10 -14.89
C ALA A 97 14.28 -8.08 -14.67
N GLU A 98 13.58 -8.42 -15.75
CA GLU A 98 12.59 -9.50 -15.72
C GLU A 98 13.32 -10.82 -15.46
N GLU A 99 13.33 -11.28 -14.22
CA GLU A 99 13.84 -12.61 -13.90
C GLU A 99 12.83 -13.67 -14.33
N LYS A 100 13.33 -14.68 -15.04
CA LYS A 100 12.53 -15.87 -15.37
C LYS A 100 12.33 -16.68 -14.10
N TRP A 101 11.09 -16.98 -13.81
CA TRP A 101 10.71 -17.81 -12.70
C TRP A 101 11.11 -19.27 -12.96
N GLU A 102 11.93 -19.83 -12.07
CA GLU A 102 12.12 -21.27 -11.97
C GLU A 102 11.22 -21.79 -10.84
N ASP A 103 10.33 -22.71 -11.18
CA ASP A 103 9.45 -23.36 -10.21
C ASP A 103 10.31 -24.24 -9.28
N ARG A 104 10.53 -23.79 -8.04
CA ARG A 104 11.35 -24.49 -7.05
C ARG A 104 10.56 -25.05 -5.86
N PHE A 105 9.23 -25.02 -5.93
CA PHE A 105 8.39 -25.53 -4.85
C PHE A 105 8.08 -27.01 -5.04
N VAL A 106 9.07 -27.89 -4.77
CA VAL A 106 8.80 -29.28 -4.47
C VAL A 106 8.87 -29.42 -2.94
N SER A 107 7.72 -29.54 -2.27
CA SER A 107 7.67 -29.95 -0.88
C SER A 107 7.77 -31.47 -0.84
N GLU A 108 8.73 -31.99 -0.06
CA GLU A 108 8.88 -33.43 0.19
C GLU A 108 7.85 -33.96 1.19
N ASP A 109 7.08 -33.07 1.85
CA ASP A 109 6.05 -33.44 2.81
C ASP A 109 4.75 -33.82 2.09
N GLU A 110 4.14 -34.94 2.48
CA GLU A 110 2.79 -35.29 2.05
C GLU A 110 1.79 -34.25 2.54
N PRO A 111 0.89 -33.75 1.67
CA PRO A 111 -0.14 -32.80 2.08
C PRO A 111 -1.09 -33.44 3.09
N LEU A 112 -1.45 -32.70 4.13
CA LEU A 112 -2.48 -33.13 5.06
C LEU A 112 -3.83 -33.14 4.34
N HIS A 113 -4.59 -34.23 4.48
CA HIS A 113 -5.93 -34.39 3.88
C HIS A 113 -6.96 -33.48 4.59
N ASN A 114 -6.78 -32.17 4.52
CA ASN A 114 -7.70 -31.16 5.02
C ASN A 114 -7.66 -29.91 4.11
N GLU A 115 -8.55 -28.97 4.36
CA GLU A 115 -8.67 -27.75 3.54
C GLU A 115 -7.39 -26.87 3.51
N TYR A 116 -6.47 -27.04 4.46
CA TYR A 116 -5.27 -26.21 4.60
C TYR A 116 -4.02 -26.85 3.96
N GLY A 117 -4.05 -28.14 3.58
CA GLY A 117 -2.91 -28.81 2.98
C GLY A 117 -1.60 -28.58 3.74
N TYR A 118 -0.55 -28.19 3.05
CA TYR A 118 0.77 -27.89 3.62
C TYR A 118 0.75 -26.72 4.61
N SER A 119 -0.20 -25.80 4.50
CA SER A 119 -0.31 -24.62 5.36
C SER A 119 -0.91 -24.91 6.73
N TYR A 120 -1.43 -26.13 6.97
CA TYR A 120 -2.14 -26.50 8.21
C TYR A 120 -1.36 -26.15 9.48
N LYS A 121 -0.08 -26.52 9.54
CA LYS A 121 0.76 -26.29 10.73
C LYS A 121 0.90 -24.79 11.04
N GLN A 122 1.04 -23.97 10.01
CA GLN A 122 1.20 -22.51 10.11
C GLN A 122 -0.08 -21.86 10.63
N ILE A 123 -1.22 -22.20 10.05
CA ILE A 123 -2.54 -21.68 10.44
C ILE A 123 -2.90 -22.15 11.87
N LYS A 124 -2.68 -23.42 12.17
CA LYS A 124 -2.96 -24.01 13.50
C LYS A 124 -2.12 -23.38 14.61
N MET A 125 -0.85 -23.09 14.35
CA MET A 125 0.07 -22.47 15.31
C MET A 125 -0.47 -21.14 15.83
N LEU A 126 -1.19 -20.38 14.99
CA LEU A 126 -1.82 -19.10 15.33
C LEU A 126 -3.28 -19.27 15.80
N ASN A 127 -3.77 -20.49 16.02
CA ASN A 127 -5.18 -20.81 16.26
C ASN A 127 -6.14 -20.35 15.15
N GLY A 128 -5.63 -20.11 13.92
CA GLY A 128 -6.40 -19.66 12.79
C GLY A 128 -7.52 -20.63 12.39
N THR A 129 -7.31 -21.94 12.55
CA THR A 129 -8.35 -22.97 12.32
C THR A 129 -9.59 -22.71 13.16
N LYS A 130 -9.43 -22.34 14.44
CA LYS A 130 -10.54 -22.03 15.34
C LYS A 130 -11.29 -20.76 14.93
N LEU A 131 -10.60 -19.77 14.39
CA LEU A 131 -11.24 -18.58 13.86
C LEU A 131 -12.08 -18.92 12.62
N HIS A 132 -11.54 -19.74 11.72
CA HIS A 132 -12.25 -20.20 10.53
C HIS A 132 -13.47 -21.09 10.88
N GLU A 133 -13.34 -21.98 11.85
CA GLU A 133 -14.44 -22.79 12.38
C GLU A 133 -15.55 -21.92 13.00
N ALA A 134 -15.18 -20.81 13.63
CA ALA A 134 -16.12 -19.82 14.16
C ALA A 134 -16.71 -18.88 13.09
N GLY A 135 -16.34 -19.05 11.81
CA GLY A 135 -16.86 -18.28 10.69
C GLY A 135 -16.11 -16.99 10.40
N PHE A 136 -14.99 -16.71 11.07
CA PHE A 136 -14.17 -15.51 10.80
C PHE A 136 -13.16 -15.80 9.70
N ARG A 137 -13.50 -15.48 8.45
CA ARG A 137 -12.66 -15.71 7.27
C ARG A 137 -12.31 -14.41 6.52
N GLY A 138 -12.59 -13.26 7.10
CA GLY A 138 -12.25 -11.94 6.55
C GLY A 138 -13.29 -11.36 5.58
N GLU A 139 -14.49 -11.91 5.50
CA GLU A 139 -15.55 -11.42 4.64
C GLU A 139 -15.84 -9.93 4.90
N GLY A 140 -15.90 -9.15 3.84
CA GLY A 140 -16.14 -7.70 3.90
C GLY A 140 -14.96 -6.87 4.38
N MET A 141 -13.82 -7.50 4.72
CA MET A 141 -12.59 -6.79 5.05
C MET A 141 -11.84 -6.36 3.80
N ARG A 142 -11.15 -5.22 3.88
CA ARG A 142 -10.27 -4.73 2.82
C ARG A 142 -8.84 -4.71 3.35
N VAL A 143 -7.95 -5.35 2.62
CA VAL A 143 -6.53 -5.43 2.96
C VAL A 143 -5.73 -4.76 1.84
N ALA A 144 -4.81 -3.89 2.19
CA ALA A 144 -3.80 -3.39 1.27
C ALA A 144 -2.50 -4.17 1.52
N VAL A 145 -1.96 -4.77 0.47
CA VAL A 145 -0.64 -5.38 0.50
C VAL A 145 0.30 -4.44 -0.24
N ILE A 146 1.36 -4.01 0.43
CA ILE A 146 2.37 -3.09 -0.11
C ILE A 146 3.68 -3.84 -0.15
N ASP A 147 4.19 -4.08 -1.36
CA ASP A 147 5.36 -4.94 -1.55
C ASP A 147 6.19 -4.51 -2.78
N ALA A 148 7.31 -5.18 -3.02
CA ALA A 148 8.24 -4.89 -4.12
C ALA A 148 7.65 -5.19 -5.51
N GLY A 149 6.71 -6.14 -5.61
CA GLY A 149 6.03 -6.53 -6.84
C GLY A 149 5.14 -7.74 -6.60
N PHE A 150 4.25 -8.00 -7.56
CA PHE A 150 3.26 -9.08 -7.50
C PHE A 150 3.30 -9.90 -8.80
N MET A 151 4.51 -10.26 -9.25
CA MET A 151 4.71 -10.95 -10.52
C MET A 151 3.79 -12.17 -10.65
N ASN A 152 3.05 -12.22 -11.75
CA ASN A 152 2.10 -13.29 -12.11
C ASN A 152 0.90 -13.47 -11.15
N ALA A 153 0.67 -12.61 -10.16
CA ALA A 153 -0.50 -12.74 -9.28
C ALA A 153 -1.84 -12.63 -10.04
N ASP A 154 -1.84 -12.01 -11.22
CA ASP A 154 -2.98 -11.93 -12.14
C ASP A 154 -3.21 -13.19 -12.99
N ARG A 155 -2.36 -14.22 -12.83
CA ARG A 155 -2.37 -15.44 -13.69
C ARG A 155 -2.37 -16.74 -12.90
N VAL A 156 -2.02 -16.68 -11.62
CA VAL A 156 -1.97 -17.86 -10.75
C VAL A 156 -3.38 -18.21 -10.32
N SER A 157 -3.83 -19.44 -10.61
CA SER A 157 -5.18 -19.92 -10.31
C SER A 157 -5.55 -19.87 -8.83
N ALA A 158 -4.54 -19.89 -7.93
CA ALA A 158 -4.75 -19.70 -6.50
C ALA A 158 -5.44 -18.37 -6.14
N PHE A 159 -5.46 -17.41 -7.05
CA PHE A 159 -6.09 -16.11 -6.88
C PHE A 159 -7.34 -15.88 -7.70
N ASP A 160 -7.88 -16.90 -8.36
CA ASP A 160 -9.06 -16.77 -9.22
C ASP A 160 -10.31 -16.29 -8.45
N SER A 161 -10.40 -16.62 -7.16
CA SER A 161 -11.46 -16.17 -6.26
C SER A 161 -11.19 -14.78 -5.63
N LEU A 162 -9.96 -14.23 -5.80
CA LEU A 162 -9.56 -12.98 -5.20
C LEU A 162 -10.33 -11.78 -5.78
N ARG A 163 -11.04 -11.06 -4.92
CA ARG A 163 -11.65 -9.79 -5.31
C ARG A 163 -10.63 -8.65 -5.25
N LEU A 164 -9.87 -8.48 -6.31
CA LEU A 164 -8.94 -7.37 -6.45
C LEU A 164 -9.69 -6.05 -6.65
N LEU A 165 -9.49 -5.09 -5.74
CA LEU A 165 -10.15 -3.78 -5.78
C LEU A 165 -9.36 -2.74 -6.58
N GLY A 166 -8.05 -2.91 -6.71
CA GLY A 166 -7.18 -2.03 -7.47
C GLY A 166 -5.71 -2.33 -7.25
N THR A 167 -4.88 -1.79 -8.11
CA THR A 167 -3.42 -1.85 -8.04
C THR A 167 -2.83 -0.47 -8.27
N HIS A 168 -1.68 -0.21 -7.65
CA HIS A 168 -0.94 1.02 -7.89
C HIS A 168 0.56 0.77 -7.77
N ASN A 169 1.31 1.14 -8.79
CA ASN A 169 2.77 1.12 -8.74
C ASN A 169 3.25 2.51 -8.31
N VAL A 170 3.73 2.58 -7.07
CA VAL A 170 4.18 3.84 -6.46
C VAL A 170 5.53 4.28 -7.02
N VAL A 171 6.40 3.31 -7.34
CA VAL A 171 7.78 3.57 -7.80
C VAL A 171 7.81 3.94 -9.28
N PHE A 172 7.01 3.25 -10.09
CA PHE A 172 6.91 3.48 -11.53
C PHE A 172 5.45 3.71 -11.93
N PRO A 173 4.92 4.93 -11.75
CA PRO A 173 3.53 5.23 -12.10
C PRO A 173 3.20 4.82 -13.54
N GLY A 174 2.08 4.13 -13.71
CA GLY A 174 1.64 3.63 -15.01
C GLY A 174 2.21 2.27 -15.45
N LYS A 175 3.17 1.69 -14.69
CA LYS A 175 3.62 0.31 -14.93
C LYS A 175 2.77 -0.68 -14.14
N SER A 176 2.64 -1.90 -14.70
CA SER A 176 1.96 -3.01 -14.01
C SER A 176 2.70 -3.39 -12.72
N VAL A 177 1.96 -3.80 -11.70
CA VAL A 177 2.50 -4.38 -10.47
C VAL A 177 2.75 -5.89 -10.62
N PHE A 178 2.24 -6.51 -11.70
CA PHE A 178 2.32 -7.95 -11.95
C PHE A 178 3.57 -8.38 -12.71
N VAL A 179 4.58 -7.53 -12.70
CA VAL A 179 5.90 -7.78 -13.33
C VAL A 179 7.01 -7.45 -12.37
N GLY A 180 8.19 -8.01 -12.59
CA GLY A 180 9.40 -7.70 -11.84
C GLY A 180 9.61 -8.63 -10.65
N ASP A 181 9.17 -8.28 -9.46
CA ASP A 181 9.40 -9.03 -8.23
C ASP A 181 8.20 -9.91 -7.86
N ASP A 182 8.44 -11.12 -7.35
CA ASP A 182 7.41 -12.09 -6.97
C ASP A 182 7.17 -12.13 -5.44
N HIS A 183 7.91 -11.35 -4.65
CA HIS A 183 7.79 -11.39 -3.20
C HIS A 183 6.38 -11.07 -2.74
N GLY A 184 5.76 -10.01 -3.27
CA GLY A 184 4.38 -9.66 -2.95
C GLY A 184 3.36 -10.72 -3.36
N THR A 185 3.61 -11.48 -4.42
CA THR A 185 2.78 -12.64 -4.80
C THR A 185 2.82 -13.72 -3.72
N LYS A 186 4.01 -14.02 -3.18
CA LYS A 186 4.19 -14.96 -2.07
C LYS A 186 3.52 -14.48 -0.79
N VAL A 187 3.67 -13.20 -0.46
CA VAL A 187 2.96 -12.60 0.69
C VAL A 187 1.45 -12.66 0.50
N LEU A 188 0.97 -12.31 -0.69
CA LEU A 188 -0.46 -12.37 -1.02
C LEU A 188 -1.00 -13.80 -0.91
N SER A 189 -0.23 -14.81 -1.28
CA SER A 189 -0.64 -16.21 -1.17
C SER A 189 -0.91 -16.64 0.26
N CYS A 190 -0.15 -16.12 1.23
CA CYS A 190 -0.39 -16.38 2.65
C CYS A 190 -1.70 -15.78 3.18
N LEU A 191 -2.25 -14.79 2.48
CA LEU A 191 -3.46 -14.06 2.89
C LEU A 191 -4.72 -14.52 2.13
N ALA A 192 -4.57 -14.86 0.85
CA ALA A 192 -5.69 -14.94 -0.08
C ALA A 192 -5.59 -16.07 -1.10
N ALA A 193 -4.63 -16.98 -1.01
CA ALA A 193 -4.63 -18.15 -1.87
C ALA A 193 -5.80 -19.09 -1.51
N ASP A 194 -6.46 -19.59 -2.53
CA ASP A 194 -7.63 -20.47 -2.41
C ASP A 194 -7.44 -21.70 -3.32
N ILE A 195 -6.64 -22.66 -2.84
CA ILE A 195 -6.49 -23.99 -3.42
C ILE A 195 -6.65 -25.01 -2.30
N PRO A 196 -7.87 -25.48 -2.03
CA PRO A 196 -8.12 -26.40 -0.94
C PRO A 196 -7.28 -27.68 -1.05
N GLY A 197 -6.63 -28.06 0.04
CA GLY A 197 -5.88 -29.31 0.13
C GLY A 197 -4.45 -29.28 -0.43
N VAL A 198 -3.95 -28.11 -0.79
CA VAL A 198 -2.57 -27.92 -1.29
C VAL A 198 -1.67 -27.26 -0.26
#